data_d99d6a9df9730e92e363f4b8fe1bc70e
#
_entry.id   d99d6a9df9730e92e363f4b8fe1bc70e
#
_cell.length_a   1.000
_cell.length_b   1.000
_cell.length_c   1.000
_cell.angle_alpha   90.00
_cell.angle_beta   90.00
_cell.angle_gamma   90.00
#
_symmetry.space_group_name_H-M   'P 1'
#
loop_
_entity.id
_entity.type
_entity.pdbx_description
1 polymer ?
#
loop_
_entity_poly.entity_id
_entity_poly.type
_entity_poly.pdbx_seq_one_letter_code
_entity_poly.pdbx_strand_id
1 'polypeptide(L)'
;MITGASRGLGRALAAGLAREGFALIIDARNAAGLDAAADQIRAAGGTVTAIAGDITDPAHRAALRQAAEAAGRLDVLVNNAGTLGASPLPALADYPPDELRAAFEANVIAPIALTQLMLPLLRTSGGAVLNITSDAAVEAYAGWGGYGAAKAALEQASNVLAAEELVLRVWWADPGDLRTDMHQLAFPGEDISDRPEPESVVPAFVRLISQRLPSGRYRAAHLMPAGHSG
;
A
#
# COMPACT_ATOMS: atom_id res chain seq x y z
N MET A 1 3.95 -0.48 10.01
CA MET A 1 2.48 -0.28 9.80
C MET A 1 2.14 -0.58 8.37
N ILE A 2 0.99 -1.25 8.09
CA ILE A 2 0.53 -1.57 6.73
C ILE A 2 -0.95 -1.24 6.63
N THR A 3 -1.33 -0.38 5.69
CA THR A 3 -2.74 -0.05 5.46
C THR A 3 -3.39 -0.98 4.44
N GLY A 4 -4.70 -1.27 4.60
CA GLY A 4 -5.44 -2.14 3.69
C GLY A 4 -5.05 -3.61 3.75
N ALA A 5 -4.78 -4.16 4.95
CA ALA A 5 -4.19 -5.47 5.16
C ALA A 5 -5.19 -6.64 5.32
N SER A 6 -6.49 -6.43 5.08
CA SER A 6 -7.48 -7.50 5.21
C SER A 6 -7.46 -8.51 4.05
N ARG A 7 -6.90 -8.16 2.90
CA ARG A 7 -6.85 -8.98 1.67
C ARG A 7 -5.75 -8.54 0.72
N GLY A 8 -5.58 -9.29 -0.37
CA GLY A 8 -4.69 -8.94 -1.48
C GLY A 8 -3.25 -8.67 -1.04
N LEU A 9 -2.61 -7.70 -1.69
CA LEU A 9 -1.20 -7.36 -1.46
C LEU A 9 -0.92 -6.95 0.00
N GLY A 10 -1.80 -6.15 0.63
CA GLY A 10 -1.58 -5.71 2.00
C GLY A 10 -1.53 -6.88 2.99
N ARG A 11 -2.41 -7.89 2.83
CA ARG A 11 -2.39 -9.11 3.64
C ARG A 11 -1.14 -9.95 3.38
N ALA A 12 -0.75 -10.11 2.11
CA ALA A 12 0.44 -10.85 1.73
C ALA A 12 1.72 -10.19 2.30
N LEU A 13 1.82 -8.84 2.21
CA LEU A 13 2.93 -8.07 2.81
C LEU A 13 2.94 -8.19 4.33
N ALA A 14 1.78 -8.14 4.99
CA ALA A 14 1.70 -8.30 6.44
C ALA A 14 2.22 -9.68 6.88
N ALA A 15 1.76 -10.75 6.23
CA ALA A 15 2.23 -12.10 6.50
C ALA A 15 3.73 -12.27 6.20
N GLY A 16 4.23 -11.65 5.12
CA GLY A 16 5.63 -11.70 4.74
C GLY A 16 6.53 -10.98 5.74
N LEU A 17 6.21 -9.73 6.10
CA LEU A 17 7.00 -8.94 7.05
C LEU A 17 6.93 -9.52 8.47
N ALA A 18 5.80 -10.14 8.88
CA ALA A 18 5.74 -10.88 10.15
C ALA A 18 6.76 -12.04 10.20
N ARG A 19 6.93 -12.78 9.09
CA ARG A 19 7.93 -13.85 8.99
C ARG A 19 9.37 -13.35 9.07
N GLU A 20 9.60 -12.10 8.64
CA GLU A 20 10.91 -11.43 8.80
C GLU A 20 11.10 -10.83 10.21
N GLY A 21 10.18 -11.08 11.14
CA GLY A 21 10.28 -10.65 12.54
C GLY A 21 9.79 -9.25 12.84
N PHE A 22 9.11 -8.59 11.88
CA PHE A 22 8.50 -7.29 12.16
C PHE A 22 7.28 -7.43 13.07
N ALA A 23 7.21 -6.61 14.13
CA ALA A 23 5.97 -6.34 14.83
C ALA A 23 5.09 -5.41 13.97
N LEU A 24 3.81 -5.74 13.83
CA LEU A 24 2.93 -5.10 12.85
C LEU A 24 1.80 -4.32 13.51
N ILE A 25 1.48 -3.18 12.91
CA ILE A 25 0.20 -2.50 13.06
C ILE A 25 -0.47 -2.57 11.68
N ILE A 26 -1.66 -3.16 11.63
CA ILE A 26 -2.40 -3.33 10.38
C ILE A 26 -3.79 -2.73 10.48
N ASP A 27 -4.28 -2.18 9.38
CA ASP A 27 -5.63 -1.66 9.29
C ASP A 27 -6.39 -2.17 8.06
N ALA A 28 -7.70 -2.11 8.12
CA ALA A 28 -8.60 -2.20 6.98
C ALA A 28 -10.04 -1.85 7.42
N ARG A 29 -10.91 -1.51 6.45
CA ARG A 29 -12.33 -1.27 6.69
C ARG A 29 -13.10 -2.54 7.08
N ASN A 30 -12.76 -3.67 6.48
CA ASN A 30 -13.39 -4.95 6.77
C ASN A 30 -12.77 -5.57 8.03
N ALA A 31 -13.44 -5.40 9.17
CA ALA A 31 -12.98 -5.91 10.47
C ALA A 31 -12.77 -7.42 10.45
N ALA A 32 -13.75 -8.20 9.97
CA ALA A 32 -13.65 -9.66 9.95
C ALA A 32 -12.46 -10.18 9.13
N GLY A 33 -12.22 -9.58 7.94
CA GLY A 33 -11.06 -9.93 7.12
C GLY A 33 -9.74 -9.50 7.76
N LEU A 34 -9.73 -8.38 8.49
CA LEU A 34 -8.56 -7.89 9.21
C LEU A 34 -8.24 -8.79 10.40
N ASP A 35 -9.24 -9.19 11.18
CA ASP A 35 -9.07 -10.10 12.31
C ASP A 35 -8.55 -11.46 11.85
N ALA A 36 -9.09 -12.01 10.75
CA ALA A 36 -8.59 -13.25 10.17
C ALA A 36 -7.12 -13.15 9.72
N ALA A 37 -6.71 -12.01 9.16
CA ALA A 37 -5.31 -11.76 8.81
C ALA A 37 -4.42 -11.67 10.07
N ALA A 38 -4.89 -10.97 11.10
CA ALA A 38 -4.18 -10.86 12.37
C ALA A 38 -4.02 -12.21 13.08
N ASP A 39 -5.06 -13.04 13.09
CA ASP A 39 -5.04 -14.36 13.70
C ASP A 39 -4.06 -15.30 13.00
N GLN A 40 -3.97 -15.23 11.67
CA GLN A 40 -2.97 -15.98 10.91
C GLN A 40 -1.53 -15.58 11.28
N ILE A 41 -1.29 -14.28 11.44
CA ILE A 41 0.01 -13.76 11.87
C ILE A 41 0.35 -14.24 13.28
N ARG A 42 -0.60 -14.15 14.23
CA ARG A 42 -0.41 -14.63 15.61
C ARG A 42 -0.19 -16.15 15.67
N ALA A 43 -0.94 -16.91 14.90
CA ALA A 43 -0.78 -18.37 14.83
C ALA A 43 0.60 -18.79 14.29
N ALA A 44 1.21 -17.95 13.44
CA ALA A 44 2.59 -18.12 12.97
C ALA A 44 3.66 -17.57 13.94
N GLY A 45 3.27 -17.11 15.14
CA GLY A 45 4.18 -16.57 16.15
C GLY A 45 4.52 -15.08 15.99
N GLY A 46 3.87 -14.38 15.06
CA GLY A 46 4.10 -12.95 14.84
C GLY A 46 3.35 -12.07 15.84
N THR A 47 3.84 -10.84 16.01
CA THR A 47 3.20 -9.80 16.83
C THR A 47 2.42 -8.85 15.94
N VAL A 48 1.12 -8.66 16.21
CA VAL A 48 0.27 -7.78 15.41
C VAL A 48 -0.80 -7.09 16.22
N THR A 49 -0.98 -5.80 15.98
CA THR A 49 -2.11 -4.97 16.40
C THR A 49 -2.98 -4.69 15.19
N ALA A 50 -4.25 -5.07 15.22
CA ALA A 50 -5.22 -4.84 14.16
C ALA A 50 -6.20 -3.75 14.59
N ILE A 51 -6.44 -2.76 13.73
CA ILE A 51 -7.32 -1.62 14.00
C ILE A 51 -8.23 -1.44 12.79
N ALA A 52 -9.50 -1.83 12.95
CA ALA A 52 -10.47 -1.69 11.87
C ALA A 52 -10.95 -0.25 11.74
N GLY A 53 -11.03 0.26 10.50
CA GLY A 53 -11.53 1.60 10.21
C GLY A 53 -11.26 2.03 8.77
N ASP A 54 -11.80 3.18 8.41
CA ASP A 54 -11.59 3.78 7.09
C ASP A 54 -10.39 4.73 7.13
N ILE A 55 -9.41 4.49 6.28
CA ILE A 55 -8.19 5.32 6.19
C ILE A 55 -8.50 6.77 5.80
N THR A 56 -9.63 7.03 5.16
CA THR A 56 -10.09 8.39 4.81
C THR A 56 -10.63 9.14 6.03
N ASP A 57 -10.97 8.43 7.12
CA ASP A 57 -11.42 9.06 8.38
C ASP A 57 -10.23 9.60 9.18
N PRO A 58 -10.17 10.92 9.47
CA PRO A 58 -9.15 11.51 10.32
C PRO A 58 -9.07 10.89 11.72
N ALA A 59 -10.20 10.48 12.31
CA ALA A 59 -10.23 9.87 13.63
C ALA A 59 -9.56 8.48 13.61
N HIS A 60 -9.78 7.70 12.55
CA HIS A 60 -9.11 6.42 12.36
C HIS A 60 -7.59 6.61 12.18
N ARG A 61 -7.15 7.59 11.37
CA ARG A 61 -5.70 7.90 11.25
C ARG A 61 -5.08 8.32 12.58
N ALA A 62 -5.82 9.04 13.42
CA ALA A 62 -5.37 9.39 14.77
C ALA A 62 -5.24 8.15 15.67
N ALA A 63 -6.16 7.17 15.59
CA ALA A 63 -6.06 5.90 16.31
C ALA A 63 -4.82 5.08 15.86
N LEU A 64 -4.53 5.05 14.57
CA LEU A 64 -3.33 4.41 14.03
C LEU A 64 -2.05 5.08 14.57
N ARG A 65 -2.04 6.41 14.66
CA ARG A 65 -0.93 7.14 15.27
C ARG A 65 -0.74 6.77 16.74
N GLN A 66 -1.81 6.74 17.52
CA GLN A 66 -1.75 6.35 18.93
C GLN A 66 -1.17 4.94 19.11
N ALA A 67 -1.55 3.99 18.26
CA ALA A 67 -1.00 2.65 18.28
C ALA A 67 0.51 2.61 17.95
N ALA A 68 0.96 3.43 17.00
CA ALA A 68 2.38 3.55 16.68
C ALA A 68 3.17 4.22 17.82
N GLU A 69 2.61 5.23 18.47
CA GLU A 69 3.19 5.87 19.66
C GLU A 69 3.29 4.88 20.84
N ALA A 70 2.26 4.06 21.06
CA ALA A 70 2.26 3.02 22.09
C ALA A 70 3.31 1.93 21.81
N ALA A 71 3.59 1.63 20.54
CA ALA A 71 4.66 0.72 20.15
C ALA A 71 6.07 1.33 20.33
N GLY A 72 6.17 2.64 20.53
CA GLY A 72 7.40 3.38 20.80
C GLY A 72 8.31 3.63 19.60
N ARG A 73 8.02 3.03 18.45
CA ARG A 73 8.77 3.22 17.19
C ARG A 73 7.95 2.87 15.96
N LEU A 74 8.31 3.44 14.83
CA LEU A 74 7.80 3.06 13.53
C LEU A 74 8.94 3.02 12.52
N ASP A 75 9.29 1.82 12.04
CA ASP A 75 10.39 1.64 11.10
C ASP A 75 9.93 1.77 9.65
N VAL A 76 8.72 1.29 9.35
CA VAL A 76 8.17 1.31 7.99
C VAL A 76 6.67 1.62 8.02
N LEU A 77 6.27 2.60 7.23
CA LEU A 77 4.88 2.86 6.88
C LEU A 77 4.63 2.38 5.45
N VAL A 78 3.71 1.43 5.28
CA VAL A 78 3.26 0.94 3.96
C VAL A 78 1.86 1.50 3.69
N ASN A 79 1.75 2.48 2.82
CA ASN A 79 0.50 3.01 2.30
C ASN A 79 0.05 2.11 1.12
N ASN A 80 -0.71 1.07 1.46
CA ASN A 80 -1.25 0.11 0.50
C ASN A 80 -2.77 0.24 0.32
N ALA A 81 -3.50 0.71 1.33
CA ALA A 81 -4.93 0.96 1.20
C ALA A 81 -5.22 1.89 0.01
N GLY A 82 -6.22 1.53 -0.77
CA GLY A 82 -6.63 2.30 -1.93
C GLY A 82 -7.92 1.78 -2.54
N THR A 83 -8.41 2.47 -3.55
CA THR A 83 -9.58 2.10 -4.33
C THR A 83 -9.30 2.30 -5.82
N LEU A 84 -9.93 1.46 -6.64
CA LEU A 84 -9.93 1.65 -8.10
C LEU A 84 -10.73 2.91 -8.51
N GLY A 85 -11.68 3.33 -7.67
CA GLY A 85 -12.68 4.34 -8.01
C GLY A 85 -13.88 3.69 -8.69
N ALA A 86 -14.40 4.35 -9.72
CA ALA A 86 -15.57 3.85 -10.48
C ALA A 86 -15.28 2.51 -11.16
N SER A 87 -16.22 1.59 -11.09
CA SER A 87 -16.19 0.31 -11.81
C SER A 87 -17.59 0.02 -12.38
N PRO A 88 -17.70 -0.36 -13.67
CA PRO A 88 -16.64 -0.48 -14.66
C PRO A 88 -15.88 0.82 -14.88
N LEU A 89 -14.63 0.73 -15.33
CA LEU A 89 -13.77 1.89 -15.57
C LEU A 89 -14.34 2.79 -16.67
N PRO A 90 -14.80 4.02 -16.38
CA PRO A 90 -15.36 4.91 -17.40
C PRO A 90 -14.26 5.63 -18.17
N ALA A 91 -14.58 6.07 -19.39
CA ALA A 91 -13.72 7.03 -20.07
C ALA A 91 -13.54 8.31 -19.22
N LEU A 92 -12.39 8.96 -19.33
CA LEU A 92 -12.11 10.16 -18.52
C LEU A 92 -13.13 11.29 -18.77
N ALA A 93 -13.65 11.38 -19.99
CA ALA A 93 -14.68 12.37 -20.36
C ALA A 93 -16.01 12.17 -19.59
N ASP A 94 -16.29 10.93 -19.18
CA ASP A 94 -17.53 10.54 -18.51
C ASP A 94 -17.31 10.18 -17.04
N TYR A 95 -16.10 10.44 -16.52
CA TYR A 95 -15.76 10.04 -15.14
C TYR A 95 -16.56 10.88 -14.13
N PRO A 96 -17.36 10.26 -13.25
CA PRO A 96 -18.16 11.00 -12.27
C PRO A 96 -17.27 11.79 -11.31
N PRO A 97 -17.46 13.12 -11.15
CA PRO A 97 -16.58 13.93 -10.29
C PRO A 97 -16.55 13.50 -8.82
N ASP A 98 -17.63 12.95 -8.28
CA ASP A 98 -17.67 12.50 -6.89
C ASP A 98 -16.87 11.20 -6.71
N GLU A 99 -16.91 10.28 -7.67
CA GLU A 99 -16.05 9.08 -7.69
C GLU A 99 -14.57 9.46 -7.84
N LEU A 100 -14.28 10.48 -8.65
CA LEU A 100 -12.92 11.01 -8.78
C LEU A 100 -12.42 11.58 -7.44
N ARG A 101 -13.24 12.37 -6.74
CA ARG A 101 -12.90 12.89 -5.42
C ARG A 101 -12.65 11.76 -4.42
N ALA A 102 -13.51 10.75 -4.39
CA ALA A 102 -13.35 9.58 -3.52
C ALA A 102 -12.07 8.80 -3.84
N ALA A 103 -11.73 8.63 -5.12
CA ALA A 103 -10.49 8.00 -5.53
C ALA A 103 -9.26 8.80 -5.07
N PHE A 104 -9.25 10.12 -5.21
CA PHE A 104 -8.18 10.99 -4.72
C PHE A 104 -8.10 11.00 -3.19
N GLU A 105 -9.24 11.01 -2.49
CA GLU A 105 -9.24 10.95 -1.03
C GLU A 105 -8.54 9.69 -0.53
N ALA A 106 -8.90 8.52 -1.06
CA ALA A 106 -8.34 7.25 -0.61
C ALA A 106 -6.89 7.00 -1.08
N ASN A 107 -6.56 7.36 -2.33
CA ASN A 107 -5.27 7.02 -2.93
C ASN A 107 -4.20 8.11 -2.77
N VAL A 108 -4.57 9.35 -2.42
CA VAL A 108 -3.65 10.50 -2.34
C VAL A 108 -3.72 11.19 -0.99
N ILE A 109 -4.89 11.71 -0.62
CA ILE A 109 -5.03 12.56 0.57
C ILE A 109 -4.79 11.74 1.84
N ALA A 110 -5.42 10.59 1.96
CA ALA A 110 -5.29 9.73 3.14
C ALA A 110 -3.85 9.24 3.37
N PRO A 111 -3.11 8.69 2.36
CA PRO A 111 -1.71 8.32 2.55
C PRO A 111 -0.80 9.50 2.89
N ILE A 112 -1.00 10.67 2.29
CA ILE A 112 -0.23 11.87 2.65
C ILE A 112 -0.52 12.29 4.09
N ALA A 113 -1.79 12.37 4.48
CA ALA A 113 -2.19 12.76 5.83
C ALA A 113 -1.70 11.75 6.89
N LEU A 114 -1.77 10.45 6.62
CA LEU A 114 -1.21 9.44 7.51
C LEU A 114 0.30 9.57 7.61
N THR A 115 0.99 9.75 6.48
CA THR A 115 2.44 9.96 6.48
C THR A 115 2.84 11.16 7.34
N GLN A 116 2.16 12.31 7.20
CA GLN A 116 2.39 13.50 8.03
C GLN A 116 2.26 13.20 9.54
N LEU A 117 1.24 12.43 9.93
CA LEU A 117 1.05 12.02 11.33
C LEU A 117 2.18 11.11 11.83
N MET A 118 2.77 10.29 10.96
CA MET A 118 3.81 9.32 11.31
C MET A 118 5.23 9.88 11.19
N LEU A 119 5.46 11.02 10.52
CA LEU A 119 6.78 11.60 10.32
C LEU A 119 7.61 11.74 11.60
N PRO A 120 7.07 12.18 12.75
CA PRO A 120 7.87 12.29 13.97
C PRO A 120 8.47 10.96 14.41
N LEU A 121 7.70 9.87 14.37
CA LEU A 121 8.18 8.52 14.71
C LEU A 121 9.16 7.97 13.66
N LEU A 122 8.84 8.17 12.38
CA LEU A 122 9.71 7.74 11.27
C LEU A 122 11.06 8.46 11.31
N ARG A 123 11.09 9.76 11.58
CA ARG A 123 12.33 10.53 11.71
C ARG A 123 13.19 10.02 12.87
N THR A 124 12.58 9.71 14.01
CA THR A 124 13.28 9.19 15.20
C THR A 124 13.90 7.81 14.93
N SER A 125 13.22 6.95 14.20
CA SER A 125 13.72 5.61 13.85
C SER A 125 14.66 5.59 12.64
N GLY A 126 14.78 6.72 11.91
CA GLY A 126 15.38 6.74 10.58
C GLY A 126 14.63 5.82 9.61
N GLY A 127 13.31 5.79 9.72
CA GLY A 127 12.43 4.81 9.08
C GLY A 127 12.26 4.99 7.57
N ALA A 128 11.19 4.39 7.06
CA ALA A 128 10.87 4.45 5.63
C ALA A 128 9.36 4.56 5.38
N VAL A 129 9.01 5.19 4.26
CA VAL A 129 7.65 5.21 3.69
C VAL A 129 7.66 4.43 2.39
N LEU A 130 6.73 3.49 2.26
CA LEU A 130 6.47 2.75 1.03
C LEU A 130 5.05 3.05 0.57
N ASN A 131 4.92 3.72 -0.56
CA ASN A 131 3.64 3.98 -1.22
C ASN A 131 3.44 2.96 -2.35
N ILE A 132 2.35 2.21 -2.31
CA ILE A 132 2.00 1.29 -3.40
C ILE A 132 1.41 2.10 -4.56
N THR A 133 2.10 2.06 -5.69
CA THR A 133 1.69 2.70 -6.94
C THR A 133 1.27 1.68 -7.99
N SER A 134 1.29 2.03 -9.26
CA SER A 134 0.94 1.22 -10.42
C SER A 134 1.64 1.75 -11.66
N ASP A 135 1.74 0.93 -12.68
CA ASP A 135 2.12 1.37 -14.03
C ASP A 135 1.12 2.39 -14.61
N ALA A 136 -0.16 2.31 -14.24
CA ALA A 136 -1.17 3.30 -14.62
C ALA A 136 -0.85 4.75 -14.15
N ALA A 137 0.13 4.94 -13.25
CA ALA A 137 0.64 6.26 -12.88
C ALA A 137 1.50 6.90 -13.98
N VAL A 138 2.09 6.10 -14.86
CA VAL A 138 3.07 6.55 -15.89
C VAL A 138 2.69 6.12 -17.30
N GLU A 139 1.84 5.11 -17.45
CA GLU A 139 1.37 4.62 -18.74
C GLU A 139 -0.08 5.07 -18.99
N ALA A 140 -0.41 5.34 -20.25
CA ALA A 140 -1.75 5.80 -20.63
C ALA A 140 -2.64 4.62 -21.03
N TYR A 141 -3.56 4.25 -20.15
CA TYR A 141 -4.57 3.23 -20.40
C TYR A 141 -5.97 3.86 -20.49
N ALA A 142 -6.73 3.52 -21.55
CA ALA A 142 -8.13 3.96 -21.68
C ALA A 142 -8.96 3.42 -20.49
N GLY A 143 -9.80 4.28 -19.88
CA GLY A 143 -10.59 3.96 -18.71
C GLY A 143 -9.88 4.14 -17.36
N TRP A 144 -8.57 4.20 -17.31
CA TRP A 144 -7.80 4.30 -16.06
C TRP A 144 -7.58 5.73 -15.56
N GLY A 145 -8.24 6.74 -16.18
CA GLY A 145 -7.97 8.15 -15.92
C GLY A 145 -8.12 8.58 -14.45
N GLY A 146 -9.12 8.05 -13.72
CA GLY A 146 -9.29 8.38 -12.30
C GLY A 146 -8.23 7.75 -11.40
N TYR A 147 -8.02 6.45 -11.54
CA TYR A 147 -7.02 5.71 -10.76
C TYR A 147 -5.59 6.13 -11.12
N GLY A 148 -5.27 6.15 -12.42
CA GLY A 148 -3.94 6.52 -12.91
C GLY A 148 -3.54 7.93 -12.49
N ALA A 149 -4.46 8.93 -12.62
CA ALA A 149 -4.20 10.28 -12.15
C ALA A 149 -3.94 10.33 -10.63
N ALA A 150 -4.70 9.58 -9.82
CA ALA A 150 -4.46 9.51 -8.38
C ALA A 150 -3.10 8.87 -8.05
N LYS A 151 -2.73 7.78 -8.73
CA LYS A 151 -1.43 7.13 -8.52
C LYS A 151 -0.26 8.00 -8.99
N ALA A 152 -0.41 8.74 -10.10
CA ALA A 152 0.58 9.74 -10.54
C ALA A 152 0.74 10.87 -9.53
N ALA A 153 -0.34 11.36 -8.93
CA ALA A 153 -0.29 12.34 -7.86
C ALA A 153 0.43 11.82 -6.62
N LEU A 154 0.19 10.58 -6.22
CA LEU A 154 0.89 9.94 -5.10
C LEU A 154 2.39 9.74 -5.41
N GLU A 155 2.75 9.36 -6.63
CA GLU A 155 4.16 9.25 -7.06
C GLU A 155 4.87 10.58 -6.95
N GLN A 156 4.27 11.67 -7.45
CA GLN A 156 4.88 12.99 -7.36
C GLN A 156 4.99 13.48 -5.91
N ALA A 157 3.97 13.24 -5.06
CA ALA A 157 4.06 13.52 -3.64
C ALA A 157 5.19 12.73 -2.96
N SER A 158 5.38 11.46 -3.34
CA SER A 158 6.46 10.61 -2.83
C SER A 158 7.84 11.14 -3.25
N ASN A 159 7.97 11.59 -4.49
CA ASN A 159 9.20 12.17 -5.02
C ASN A 159 9.59 13.45 -4.27
N VAL A 160 8.62 14.34 -4.00
CA VAL A 160 8.83 15.54 -3.20
C VAL A 160 9.22 15.20 -1.76
N LEU A 161 8.48 14.28 -1.13
CA LEU A 161 8.79 13.83 0.23
C LEU A 161 10.21 13.24 0.34
N ALA A 162 10.66 12.51 -0.68
CA ALA A 162 12.02 11.96 -0.73
C ALA A 162 13.11 13.04 -0.78
N ALA A 163 12.81 14.18 -1.40
CA ALA A 163 13.70 15.33 -1.45
C ALA A 163 13.72 16.15 -0.16
N GLU A 164 12.60 16.19 0.55
CA GLU A 164 12.45 16.93 1.80
C GLU A 164 12.96 16.14 3.03
N GLU A 165 12.79 14.81 3.04
CA GLU A 165 13.06 13.94 4.19
C GLU A 165 14.32 13.08 3.98
N LEU A 166 15.49 13.71 3.98
CA LEU A 166 16.78 13.07 3.68
C LEU A 166 17.18 11.96 4.67
N VAL A 167 16.62 11.97 5.89
CA VAL A 167 16.88 10.93 6.91
C VAL A 167 16.03 9.68 6.70
N LEU A 168 14.98 9.77 5.89
CA LEU A 168 14.08 8.66 5.58
C LEU A 168 14.45 7.98 4.26
N ARG A 169 13.89 6.80 4.06
CA ARG A 169 13.73 6.23 2.72
C ARG A 169 12.28 6.38 2.29
N VAL A 170 12.06 6.89 1.10
CA VAL A 170 10.73 7.02 0.51
C VAL A 170 10.71 6.25 -0.80
N TRP A 171 9.88 5.22 -0.86
CA TRP A 171 9.71 4.39 -2.04
C TRP A 171 8.28 4.48 -2.56
N TRP A 172 8.13 4.49 -3.87
CA TRP A 172 6.86 4.27 -4.51
C TRP A 172 7.02 3.11 -5.48
N ALA A 173 6.35 2.01 -5.15
CA ALA A 173 6.62 0.75 -5.80
C ALA A 173 5.36 0.18 -6.46
N ASP A 174 5.53 -0.18 -7.71
CA ASP A 174 4.56 -0.84 -8.56
C ASP A 174 4.68 -2.36 -8.38
N PRO A 175 3.63 -3.03 -7.86
CA PRO A 175 3.64 -4.47 -7.66
C PRO A 175 3.46 -5.27 -8.96
N GLY A 176 3.01 -4.62 -10.05
CA GLY A 176 2.51 -5.27 -11.24
C GLY A 176 1.07 -5.78 -11.08
N ASP A 177 0.59 -6.45 -12.12
CA ASP A 177 -0.75 -7.05 -12.12
C ASP A 177 -0.78 -8.29 -11.22
N LEU A 178 -1.65 -8.25 -10.24
CA LEU A 178 -1.81 -9.33 -9.26
C LEU A 178 -3.24 -9.83 -9.25
N ARG A 179 -3.44 -11.11 -8.97
CA ARG A 179 -4.77 -11.72 -8.79
C ARG A 179 -5.41 -11.23 -7.49
N THR A 180 -6.12 -10.11 -7.58
CA THR A 180 -6.77 -9.44 -6.45
C THR A 180 -8.19 -9.03 -6.81
N ASP A 181 -9.02 -8.80 -5.79
CA ASP A 181 -10.37 -8.26 -6.00
C ASP A 181 -10.33 -6.90 -6.70
N MET A 182 -9.31 -6.06 -6.44
CA MET A 182 -9.16 -4.78 -7.12
C MET A 182 -8.89 -4.96 -8.61
N HIS A 183 -8.05 -5.92 -8.98
CA HIS A 183 -7.78 -6.24 -10.38
C HIS A 183 -9.04 -6.82 -11.06
N GLN A 184 -9.77 -7.71 -10.38
CA GLN A 184 -11.04 -8.23 -10.89
C GLN A 184 -12.09 -7.14 -11.10
N LEU A 185 -12.14 -6.10 -10.26
CA LEU A 185 -13.03 -4.96 -10.46
C LEU A 185 -12.64 -4.10 -11.67
N ALA A 186 -11.37 -4.08 -12.06
CA ALA A 186 -10.92 -3.40 -13.27
C ALA A 186 -11.32 -4.16 -14.55
N PHE A 187 -11.44 -5.49 -14.45
CA PHE A 187 -11.78 -6.39 -15.55
C PHE A 187 -13.00 -7.26 -15.18
N PRO A 188 -14.20 -6.65 -15.05
CA PRO A 188 -15.40 -7.36 -14.63
C PRO A 188 -15.80 -8.43 -15.65
N GLY A 189 -15.92 -9.67 -15.17
CA GLY A 189 -16.31 -10.82 -16.01
C GLY A 189 -15.16 -11.47 -16.79
N GLU A 190 -13.96 -10.93 -16.74
CA GLU A 190 -12.78 -11.58 -17.32
C GLU A 190 -12.16 -12.59 -16.35
N ASP A 191 -11.53 -13.62 -16.90
CA ASP A 191 -10.73 -14.55 -16.13
C ASP A 191 -9.33 -13.95 -15.88
N ILE A 192 -9.02 -13.70 -14.62
CA ILE A 192 -7.72 -13.20 -14.18
C ILE A 192 -6.86 -14.27 -13.49
N SER A 193 -7.19 -15.54 -13.68
CA SER A 193 -6.46 -16.66 -13.04
C SER A 193 -5.02 -16.80 -13.53
N ASP A 194 -4.68 -16.21 -14.67
CA ASP A 194 -3.33 -16.10 -15.23
C ASP A 194 -2.46 -15.05 -14.49
N ARG A 195 -3.06 -14.19 -13.68
CA ARG A 195 -2.32 -13.20 -12.91
C ARG A 195 -1.68 -13.85 -11.67
N PRO A 196 -0.42 -13.48 -11.34
CA PRO A 196 0.27 -14.04 -10.18
C PRO A 196 -0.45 -13.66 -8.87
N GLU A 197 -0.33 -14.53 -7.88
CA GLU A 197 -0.83 -14.29 -6.54
C GLU A 197 -0.05 -13.14 -5.86
N PRO A 198 -0.68 -12.37 -4.96
CA PRO A 198 -0.01 -11.28 -4.24
C PRO A 198 1.25 -11.71 -3.48
N GLU A 199 1.30 -12.95 -3.01
CA GLU A 199 2.43 -13.52 -2.31
C GLU A 199 3.70 -13.58 -3.16
N SER A 200 3.55 -13.69 -4.48
CA SER A 200 4.67 -13.82 -5.42
C SER A 200 5.61 -12.61 -5.41
N VAL A 201 5.10 -11.42 -5.11
CA VAL A 201 5.91 -10.18 -5.09
C VAL A 201 6.42 -9.79 -3.71
N VAL A 202 5.99 -10.48 -2.66
CA VAL A 202 6.43 -10.20 -1.28
C VAL A 202 7.95 -10.21 -1.13
N PRO A 203 8.72 -11.14 -1.72
CA PRO A 203 10.18 -11.13 -1.62
C PRO A 203 10.82 -9.86 -2.17
N ALA A 204 10.25 -9.24 -3.21
CA ALA A 204 10.73 -7.99 -3.76
C ALA A 204 10.59 -6.83 -2.74
N PHE A 205 9.45 -6.75 -2.07
CA PHE A 205 9.21 -5.73 -1.04
C PHE A 205 10.02 -5.97 0.23
N VAL A 206 10.18 -7.23 0.65
CA VAL A 206 11.07 -7.58 1.76
C VAL A 206 12.50 -7.15 1.44
N ARG A 207 12.99 -7.41 0.22
CA ARG A 207 14.31 -6.95 -0.21
C ARG A 207 14.43 -5.43 -0.20
N LEU A 208 13.43 -4.70 -0.73
CA LEU A 208 13.41 -3.24 -0.74
C LEU A 208 13.58 -2.67 0.66
N ILE A 209 12.83 -3.22 1.63
CA ILE A 209 12.81 -2.80 3.03
C ILE A 209 14.09 -3.20 3.75
N SER A 210 14.50 -4.47 3.68
CA SER A 210 15.62 -5.01 4.43
C SER A 210 16.98 -4.45 3.97
N GLN A 211 17.15 -4.27 2.66
CA GLN A 211 18.36 -3.68 2.10
C GLN A 211 18.35 -2.14 2.13
N ARG A 212 17.24 -1.52 2.55
CA ARG A 212 17.09 -0.06 2.61
C ARG A 212 17.55 0.63 1.33
N LEU A 213 17.08 0.15 0.19
CA LEU A 213 17.46 0.69 -1.11
C LEU A 213 17.26 2.22 -1.18
N PRO A 214 17.94 2.95 -2.06
CA PRO A 214 17.76 4.40 -2.21
C PRO A 214 16.27 4.78 -2.39
N SER A 215 15.90 6.00 -1.99
CA SER A 215 14.57 6.53 -2.29
C SER A 215 14.33 6.57 -3.80
N GLY A 216 13.11 6.23 -4.24
CA GLY A 216 12.80 6.23 -5.67
C GLY A 216 11.63 5.34 -6.06
N ARG A 217 11.35 5.32 -7.38
CA ARG A 217 10.37 4.44 -8.00
C ARG A 217 10.96 3.06 -8.25
N TYR A 218 10.19 2.03 -7.90
CA TYR A 218 10.57 0.64 -8.15
C TYR A 218 9.44 -0.14 -8.83
N ARG A 219 9.80 -1.15 -9.60
CA ARG A 219 8.88 -2.21 -10.03
C ARG A 219 9.27 -3.49 -9.31
N ALA A 220 8.31 -4.19 -8.71
CA ALA A 220 8.56 -5.42 -7.96
C ALA A 220 9.30 -6.46 -8.80
N ALA A 221 8.94 -6.58 -10.09
CA ALA A 221 9.60 -7.49 -11.03
C ALA A 221 11.13 -7.26 -11.14
N HIS A 222 11.61 -6.02 -10.99
CA HIS A 222 13.04 -5.70 -11.08
C HIS A 222 13.78 -5.95 -9.76
N LEU A 223 13.05 -6.17 -8.66
CA LEU A 223 13.60 -6.45 -7.34
C LEU A 223 13.65 -7.95 -7.02
N MET A 224 13.02 -8.77 -7.83
CA MET A 224 13.03 -10.23 -7.63
C MET A 224 14.47 -10.76 -7.74
N PRO A 225 14.84 -11.75 -6.91
CA PRO A 225 16.11 -12.43 -7.06
C PRO A 225 16.23 -13.07 -8.44
N ALA A 226 17.41 -12.98 -9.06
CA ALA A 226 17.69 -13.69 -10.29
C ALA A 226 17.44 -15.21 -10.08
N GLY A 227 16.45 -15.78 -10.76
CA GLY A 227 16.12 -17.20 -10.67
C GLY A 227 14.65 -17.54 -10.46
N HIS A 228 13.74 -16.58 -10.37
CA HIS A 228 12.28 -16.80 -10.25
C HIS A 228 11.52 -16.42 -11.53
N SER A 229 12.09 -16.67 -12.68
CA SER A 229 11.36 -16.66 -13.95
C SER A 229 10.84 -18.08 -14.18
N GLY A 230 9.61 -18.35 -13.75
CA GLY A 230 8.88 -19.56 -14.01
C GLY A 230 7.63 -19.25 -14.82
#